data_a0c959b62b145065b46550e91fe89cbe
#
_entry.id   a0c959b62b145065b46550e91fe89cbe
#
_cell.length_a   1.000
_cell.length_b   1.000
_cell.length_c   1.000
_cell.angle_alpha   90.00
_cell.angle_beta   90.00
_cell.angle_gamma   90.00
#
_symmetry.space_group_name_H-M   'P 1'
#
loop_
_entity.id
_entity.type
_entity.pdbx_description
1 polymer ?
#
loop_
_entity_poly.entity_id
_entity_poly.type
_entity_poly.pdbx_seq_one_letter_code
_entity_poly.pdbx_strand_id
1 'polypeptide(L)'
;MLFAQKSNQVALFNGKDLTGWNSYIGPPLDDAGKQLSDIPVGLNHDPNHVFTVVDLNGENVIHISGENWGCIYTPKEYSDFHLHLMFKWGKLFWGPKKGKKMDSGVLYFSVGENGADYGAWMRSQEFQVEQGNCGDYWGVAGGMETIPVIKKSDSEYVYSPNGVMTVFSAKSSVGRHCIKQGDAENLTGEWNTLDLYCHGDTSVQMINGKVMMVLYHSSQDDNGKISPLTKGKIQLQSEGAEIFYKNIFVEPLKAIPAEYLQAK
;
A
#
# COMPACT_ATOMS: atom_id res chain seq x y z
N MET A 1 25.37 24.91 -20.25
CA MET A 1 25.36 23.41 -20.29
C MET A 1 24.48 22.95 -19.13
N LEU A 2 23.25 22.53 -19.43
CA LEU A 2 22.44 21.86 -18.44
C LEU A 2 22.99 20.43 -18.31
N PHE A 3 23.62 20.12 -17.20
CA PHE A 3 23.89 18.73 -16.84
C PHE A 3 22.52 18.07 -16.58
N ALA A 4 22.11 17.19 -17.48
CA ALA A 4 21.00 16.28 -17.21
C ALA A 4 21.40 15.44 -16.00
N GLN A 5 20.80 15.71 -14.85
CA GLN A 5 20.97 14.91 -13.65
C GLN A 5 20.45 13.51 -14.02
N LYS A 6 21.34 12.51 -14.09
CA LYS A 6 20.92 11.11 -14.25
C LYS A 6 19.96 10.82 -13.11
N SER A 7 18.71 10.54 -13.42
CA SER A 7 17.75 10.12 -12.39
C SER A 7 18.26 8.84 -11.75
N ASN A 8 18.40 8.84 -10.43
CA ASN A 8 18.76 7.65 -9.66
C ASN A 8 17.55 6.71 -9.49
N GLN A 9 16.57 6.82 -10.38
CA GLN A 9 15.35 5.99 -10.37
C GLN A 9 15.68 4.54 -10.70
N VAL A 10 15.12 3.63 -9.93
CA VAL A 10 15.15 2.19 -10.15
C VAL A 10 13.73 1.75 -10.51
N ALA A 11 13.53 1.33 -11.75
CA ALA A 11 12.27 0.75 -12.16
C ALA A 11 12.03 -0.58 -11.41
N LEU A 12 10.88 -0.71 -10.77
CA LEU A 12 10.44 -1.93 -10.10
C LEU A 12 9.67 -2.85 -11.05
N PHE A 13 9.11 -2.30 -12.12
CA PHE A 13 8.47 -3.05 -13.19
C PHE A 13 9.24 -2.83 -14.50
N ASN A 14 9.61 -3.92 -15.16
CA ASN A 14 10.44 -3.90 -16.37
C ASN A 14 9.62 -3.73 -17.68
N GLY A 15 8.28 -3.63 -17.58
CA GLY A 15 7.38 -3.52 -18.72
C GLY A 15 7.21 -4.81 -19.55
N LYS A 16 7.65 -5.97 -19.03
CA LYS A 16 7.59 -7.25 -19.78
C LYS A 16 6.98 -8.39 -18.97
N ASP A 17 7.45 -8.57 -17.75
CA ASP A 17 7.09 -9.68 -16.88
C ASP A 17 7.26 -9.28 -15.40
N LEU A 18 6.95 -10.20 -14.49
CA LEU A 18 7.09 -9.99 -13.04
C LEU A 18 8.49 -10.32 -12.51
N THR A 19 9.52 -10.38 -13.36
CA THR A 19 10.91 -10.52 -12.90
C THR A 19 11.26 -9.36 -11.97
N GLY A 20 11.80 -9.70 -10.80
CA GLY A 20 12.07 -8.72 -9.72
C GLY A 20 10.96 -8.62 -8.67
N TRP A 21 9.90 -9.42 -8.80
CA TRP A 21 8.84 -9.58 -7.82
C TRP A 21 8.74 -11.02 -7.35
N ASN A 22 8.44 -11.22 -6.07
CA ASN A 22 7.91 -12.48 -5.55
C ASN A 22 6.40 -12.34 -5.42
N SER A 23 5.65 -13.44 -5.54
CA SER A 23 4.24 -13.49 -5.20
C SER A 23 4.01 -14.31 -3.94
N TYR A 24 3.00 -13.96 -3.17
CA TYR A 24 2.47 -14.79 -2.09
C TYR A 24 0.95 -14.71 -2.11
N ILE A 25 0.32 -15.87 -2.08
CA ILE A 25 -1.14 -15.99 -2.03
C ILE A 25 -1.52 -16.73 -0.74
N GLY A 26 -2.39 -16.11 0.03
CA GLY A 26 -2.90 -16.64 1.27
C GLY A 26 -3.80 -17.86 1.08
N PRO A 27 -4.45 -18.32 2.15
CA PRO A 27 -5.45 -19.40 2.08
C PRO A 27 -6.59 -19.02 1.15
N PRO A 28 -7.12 -19.97 0.35
CA PRO A 28 -8.29 -19.74 -0.49
C PRO A 28 -9.49 -19.31 0.33
N LEU A 29 -10.29 -18.39 -0.21
CA LEU A 29 -11.52 -17.88 0.40
C LEU A 29 -12.74 -18.29 -0.43
N ASP A 30 -13.87 -18.52 0.22
CA ASP A 30 -15.16 -18.58 -0.46
C ASP A 30 -15.73 -17.18 -0.74
N ASP A 31 -16.88 -17.11 -1.40
CA ASP A 31 -17.55 -15.84 -1.75
C ASP A 31 -17.98 -15.03 -0.51
N ALA A 32 -18.06 -15.62 0.66
CA ALA A 32 -18.35 -14.95 1.92
C ALA A 32 -17.07 -14.45 2.64
N GLY A 33 -15.88 -14.79 2.13
CA GLY A 33 -14.58 -14.46 2.74
C GLY A 33 -14.15 -15.46 3.82
N LYS A 34 -14.82 -16.61 3.93
CA LYS A 34 -14.40 -17.68 4.84
C LYS A 34 -13.25 -18.46 4.21
N GLN A 35 -12.22 -18.73 4.98
CA GLN A 35 -11.11 -19.58 4.56
C GLN A 35 -11.61 -21.01 4.30
N LEU A 36 -11.25 -21.54 3.12
CA LEU A 36 -11.54 -22.92 2.69
C LEU A 36 -10.43 -23.89 3.13
N SER A 37 -9.29 -23.38 3.55
CA SER A 37 -8.13 -24.15 4.00
C SER A 37 -7.29 -23.28 4.93
N ASP A 38 -6.60 -23.88 5.90
CA ASP A 38 -5.57 -23.22 6.71
C ASP A 38 -4.22 -23.12 5.96
N ILE A 39 -4.09 -23.81 4.82
CA ILE A 39 -2.87 -23.87 4.04
C ILE A 39 -2.93 -22.76 2.97
N PRO A 40 -1.94 -21.83 2.93
CA PRO A 40 -1.88 -20.86 1.87
C PRO A 40 -1.56 -21.51 0.53
N VAL A 41 -1.98 -20.88 -0.56
CA VAL A 41 -1.53 -21.26 -1.92
C VAL A 41 0.01 -21.13 -2.00
N GLY A 42 0.56 -20.08 -1.41
CA GLY A 42 1.98 -20.02 -1.05
C GLY A 42 2.83 -19.07 -1.88
N LEU A 43 4.14 -19.23 -1.64
CA LEU A 43 5.18 -18.36 -2.21
C LEU A 43 5.48 -18.78 -3.66
N ASN A 44 5.45 -17.79 -4.59
CA ASN A 44 5.76 -17.97 -6.01
C ASN A 44 4.96 -19.11 -6.67
N HIS A 45 3.77 -19.35 -6.15
CA HIS A 45 2.82 -20.32 -6.66
C HIS A 45 1.48 -19.61 -6.91
N ASP A 46 1.13 -19.43 -8.18
CA ASP A 46 -0.04 -18.66 -8.63
C ASP A 46 -0.80 -19.43 -9.73
N PRO A 47 -1.49 -20.53 -9.36
CA PRO A 47 -2.19 -21.38 -10.33
C PRO A 47 -3.39 -20.66 -10.97
N ASN A 48 -3.93 -19.63 -10.33
CA ASN A 48 -5.09 -18.87 -10.82
C ASN A 48 -4.70 -17.62 -11.61
N HIS A 49 -3.38 -17.39 -11.81
CA HIS A 49 -2.89 -16.19 -12.52
C HIS A 49 -3.42 -14.88 -11.92
N VAL A 50 -3.43 -14.80 -10.59
CA VAL A 50 -3.85 -13.60 -9.83
C VAL A 50 -2.96 -12.41 -10.20
N PHE A 51 -1.66 -12.68 -10.42
CA PHE A 51 -0.66 -11.69 -10.76
C PHE A 51 -0.11 -11.96 -12.15
N THR A 52 -0.40 -11.09 -13.11
CA THR A 52 0.03 -11.23 -14.50
C THR A 52 0.53 -9.90 -15.06
N VAL A 53 1.09 -9.96 -16.27
CA VAL A 53 1.34 -8.78 -17.09
C VAL A 53 0.45 -8.88 -18.31
N VAL A 54 -0.28 -7.82 -18.61
CA VAL A 54 -1.21 -7.76 -19.75
C VAL A 54 -0.93 -6.51 -20.59
N ASP A 55 -1.21 -6.60 -21.88
CA ASP A 55 -1.26 -5.42 -22.76
C ASP A 55 -2.58 -4.68 -22.51
N LEU A 56 -2.47 -3.42 -22.13
CA LEU A 56 -3.61 -2.54 -21.98
C LEU A 56 -3.46 -1.34 -22.92
N ASN A 57 -4.08 -1.44 -24.12
CA ASN A 57 -4.02 -0.43 -25.17
C ASN A 57 -2.59 -0.15 -25.70
N GLY A 58 -1.77 -1.17 -25.87
CA GLY A 58 -0.41 -1.07 -26.38
C GLY A 58 0.65 -0.79 -25.32
N GLU A 59 0.29 -0.81 -24.04
CA GLU A 59 1.22 -0.69 -22.93
C GLU A 59 1.09 -1.89 -21.97
N ASN A 60 2.21 -2.54 -21.69
CA ASN A 60 2.23 -3.63 -20.71
C ASN A 60 2.10 -3.06 -19.28
N VAL A 61 1.17 -3.64 -18.53
CA VAL A 61 0.88 -3.25 -17.14
C VAL A 61 0.83 -4.50 -16.26
N ILE A 62 1.14 -4.35 -14.98
CA ILE A 62 0.85 -5.38 -13.98
C ILE A 62 -0.67 -5.43 -13.80
N HIS A 63 -1.24 -6.61 -13.91
CA HIS A 63 -2.64 -6.91 -13.66
C HIS A 63 -2.73 -7.78 -12.41
N ILE A 64 -3.53 -7.35 -11.46
CA ILE A 64 -3.92 -8.10 -10.27
C ILE A 64 -5.41 -8.37 -10.38
N SER A 65 -5.79 -9.65 -10.51
CA SER A 65 -7.20 -10.03 -10.70
C SER A 65 -8.06 -9.77 -9.46
N GLY A 66 -7.45 -9.85 -8.27
CA GLY A 66 -8.13 -9.76 -6.99
C GLY A 66 -8.77 -11.06 -6.50
N GLU A 67 -8.72 -12.14 -7.28
CA GLU A 67 -9.44 -13.40 -7.00
C GLU A 67 -9.07 -14.03 -5.65
N ASN A 68 -7.79 -13.99 -5.30
CA ASN A 68 -7.30 -14.47 -4.01
C ASN A 68 -6.59 -13.35 -3.25
N TRP A 69 -6.71 -13.34 -1.95
CA TRP A 69 -5.95 -12.42 -1.11
C TRP A 69 -4.48 -12.81 -1.09
N GLY A 70 -3.63 -11.83 -1.29
CA GLY A 70 -2.20 -12.01 -1.39
C GLY A 70 -1.49 -10.75 -1.84
N CYS A 71 -0.27 -10.89 -2.31
CA CYS A 71 0.52 -9.76 -2.82
C CYS A 71 1.59 -10.20 -3.80
N ILE A 72 2.04 -9.27 -4.64
CA ILE A 72 3.40 -9.30 -5.15
C ILE A 72 4.27 -8.34 -4.34
N TYR A 73 5.54 -8.68 -4.16
CA TYR A 73 6.43 -7.86 -3.35
C TYR A 73 7.88 -7.85 -3.85
N THR A 74 8.57 -6.76 -3.58
CA THR A 74 10.00 -6.63 -3.91
C THR A 74 10.85 -7.55 -3.01
N PRO A 75 11.78 -8.35 -3.54
CA PRO A 75 12.71 -9.12 -2.72
C PRO A 75 13.67 -8.22 -1.94
N LYS A 76 13.99 -7.04 -2.50
CA LYS A 76 14.85 -6.01 -1.89
C LYS A 76 14.04 -5.16 -0.93
N GLU A 77 14.68 -4.73 0.16
CA GLU A 77 14.16 -3.75 1.12
C GLU A 77 14.63 -2.33 0.77
N TYR A 78 13.78 -1.35 1.09
CA TYR A 78 14.01 0.06 0.85
C TYR A 78 13.85 0.87 2.14
N SER A 79 14.69 1.89 2.29
CA SER A 79 14.59 2.96 3.28
C SER A 79 14.92 4.28 2.59
N ASP A 80 14.42 5.39 3.09
CA ASP A 80 14.69 6.72 2.55
C ASP A 80 14.48 6.79 1.03
N PHE A 81 13.23 6.65 0.61
CA PHE A 81 12.86 6.56 -0.81
C PHE A 81 11.62 7.38 -1.15
N HIS A 82 11.51 7.77 -2.40
CA HIS A 82 10.27 8.13 -3.06
C HIS A 82 9.84 6.96 -3.95
N LEU A 83 8.66 6.40 -3.68
CA LEU A 83 7.98 5.44 -4.56
C LEU A 83 6.95 6.21 -5.38
N HIS A 84 7.01 6.03 -6.70
CA HIS A 84 5.96 6.46 -7.62
C HIS A 84 5.37 5.27 -8.32
N LEU A 85 4.05 5.27 -8.49
CA LEU A 85 3.35 4.34 -9.36
C LEU A 85 2.04 4.96 -9.88
N MET A 86 1.48 4.34 -10.91
CA MET A 86 0.12 4.62 -11.34
C MET A 86 -0.74 3.37 -11.15
N PHE A 87 -1.99 3.58 -10.71
CA PHE A 87 -2.97 2.51 -10.60
C PHE A 87 -4.28 2.87 -11.30
N LYS A 88 -5.03 1.84 -11.68
CA LYS A 88 -6.35 1.97 -12.29
C LYS A 88 -7.21 0.78 -11.92
N TRP A 89 -8.44 1.03 -11.49
CA TRP A 89 -9.41 -0.01 -11.22
C TRP A 89 -9.87 -0.72 -12.50
N GLY A 90 -10.02 -2.04 -12.41
CA GLY A 90 -10.68 -2.84 -13.44
C GLY A 90 -12.19 -2.91 -13.26
N LYS A 91 -12.76 -4.11 -13.44
CA LYS A 91 -14.23 -4.33 -13.37
C LYS A 91 -14.60 -5.55 -12.54
N LEU A 92 -13.64 -6.44 -12.25
CA LEU A 92 -13.92 -7.70 -11.58
C LEU A 92 -13.91 -7.52 -10.06
N PHE A 93 -14.80 -8.25 -9.41
CA PHE A 93 -14.92 -8.36 -7.97
C PHE A 93 -15.00 -9.82 -7.56
N TRP A 94 -14.31 -10.13 -6.47
CA TRP A 94 -14.23 -11.50 -5.95
C TRP A 94 -14.57 -11.55 -4.46
N GLY A 95 -15.07 -12.72 -4.04
CA GLY A 95 -15.27 -13.05 -2.64
C GLY A 95 -16.03 -11.95 -1.89
N PRO A 96 -15.55 -11.58 -0.70
CA PRO A 96 -16.27 -10.66 0.19
C PRO A 96 -16.36 -9.23 -0.32
N LYS A 97 -15.64 -8.87 -1.40
CA LYS A 97 -15.69 -7.52 -2.01
C LYS A 97 -16.74 -7.40 -3.12
N LYS A 98 -17.43 -8.49 -3.51
CA LYS A 98 -18.54 -8.44 -4.48
C LYS A 98 -19.60 -7.42 -4.04
N GLY A 99 -19.85 -6.42 -4.90
CA GLY A 99 -20.82 -5.35 -4.62
C GLY A 99 -20.41 -4.34 -3.56
N LYS A 100 -19.13 -4.31 -3.18
CA LYS A 100 -18.55 -3.33 -2.26
C LYS A 100 -17.57 -2.43 -3.01
N LYS A 101 -16.82 -1.61 -2.28
CA LYS A 101 -15.70 -0.83 -2.81
C LYS A 101 -14.60 -1.76 -3.32
N MET A 102 -13.97 -1.37 -4.44
CA MET A 102 -12.75 -2.01 -4.91
C MET A 102 -11.63 -1.77 -3.93
N ASP A 103 -10.81 -2.80 -3.67
CA ASP A 103 -9.82 -2.78 -2.61
C ASP A 103 -8.50 -3.40 -3.05
N SER A 104 -7.44 -2.75 -2.67
CA SER A 104 -6.03 -3.08 -2.81
C SER A 104 -5.23 -2.19 -1.86
N GLY A 105 -3.91 -2.29 -1.85
CA GLY A 105 -3.04 -1.43 -1.04
C GLY A 105 -1.60 -1.47 -1.51
N VAL A 106 -0.86 -0.42 -1.16
CA VAL A 106 0.59 -0.35 -1.28
C VAL A 106 1.17 -0.43 0.13
N LEU A 107 1.73 -1.60 0.46
CA LEU A 107 2.31 -1.84 1.78
C LEU A 107 3.81 -1.56 1.72
N TYR A 108 4.29 -0.70 2.62
CA TYR A 108 5.68 -0.30 2.68
C TYR A 108 6.32 -0.65 4.04
N PHE A 109 7.63 -0.68 4.06
CA PHE A 109 8.42 -1.18 5.19
C PHE A 109 8.01 -2.60 5.62
N SER A 110 7.64 -3.43 4.64
CA SER A 110 7.14 -4.78 4.89
C SER A 110 8.26 -5.69 5.37
N VAL A 111 8.03 -6.35 6.52
CA VAL A 111 9.01 -7.21 7.21
C VAL A 111 8.36 -8.47 7.77
N GLY A 112 9.20 -9.43 8.15
CA GLY A 112 8.75 -10.66 8.79
C GLY A 112 8.19 -11.69 7.81
N GLU A 113 7.26 -12.49 8.29
CA GLU A 113 6.73 -13.63 7.55
C GLU A 113 5.61 -13.22 6.60
N ASN A 114 5.48 -13.92 5.48
CA ASN A 114 4.32 -13.84 4.62
C ASN A 114 3.09 -14.31 5.40
N GLY A 115 1.95 -13.68 5.15
CA GLY A 115 0.69 -14.11 5.75
C GLY A 115 0.48 -13.68 7.21
N ALA A 116 1.28 -12.76 7.74
CA ALA A 116 1.16 -12.27 9.11
C ALA A 116 -0.18 -11.58 9.42
N ASP A 117 -0.82 -10.96 8.43
CA ASP A 117 -2.18 -10.41 8.53
C ASP A 117 -3.12 -11.14 7.57
N TYR A 118 -4.27 -11.59 8.06
CA TYR A 118 -5.28 -12.36 7.32
C TYR A 118 -4.75 -13.57 6.53
N GLY A 119 -3.54 -14.06 6.84
CA GLY A 119 -2.88 -15.10 6.08
C GLY A 119 -2.33 -14.66 4.73
N ALA A 120 -2.34 -13.36 4.40
CA ALA A 120 -2.05 -12.84 3.07
C ALA A 120 -0.86 -11.87 3.00
N TRP A 121 -0.66 -11.02 4.00
CA TRP A 121 0.31 -9.91 3.93
C TRP A 121 1.34 -9.96 5.06
N MET A 122 2.51 -9.35 4.81
CA MET A 122 3.55 -9.16 5.84
C MET A 122 3.18 -8.00 6.77
N ARG A 123 3.81 -7.95 7.96
CA ARG A 123 3.80 -6.75 8.81
C ARG A 123 4.33 -5.56 8.03
N SER A 124 3.58 -4.44 8.07
CA SER A 124 3.89 -3.25 7.29
C SER A 124 3.09 -2.02 7.72
N GLN A 125 3.44 -0.89 7.17
CA GLN A 125 2.57 0.28 7.04
C GLN A 125 1.83 0.18 5.71
N GLU A 126 0.57 0.54 5.67
CA GLU A 126 -0.23 0.49 4.45
C GLU A 126 -0.71 1.86 4.01
N PHE A 127 -0.42 2.19 2.76
CA PHE A 127 -1.06 3.23 2.00
C PHE A 127 -2.26 2.61 1.29
N GLN A 128 -3.44 2.81 1.85
CA GLN A 128 -4.68 2.22 1.35
C GLN A 128 -4.99 2.67 -0.07
N VAL A 129 -5.32 1.70 -0.91
CA VAL A 129 -5.87 1.89 -2.25
C VAL A 129 -7.24 1.21 -2.26
N GLU A 130 -8.25 1.87 -1.68
CA GLU A 130 -9.65 1.45 -1.72
C GLU A 130 -10.49 2.55 -2.37
N GLN A 131 -11.41 2.20 -3.25
CA GLN A 131 -12.25 3.14 -4.00
C GLN A 131 -12.94 4.15 -3.07
N GLY A 132 -12.61 5.44 -3.23
CA GLY A 132 -13.06 6.54 -2.40
C GLY A 132 -12.33 6.68 -1.06
N ASN A 133 -11.41 5.76 -0.73
CA ASN A 133 -10.59 5.79 0.49
C ASN A 133 -9.08 5.76 0.18
N CYS A 134 -8.67 5.96 -1.09
CA CYS A 134 -7.25 6.01 -1.43
C CYS A 134 -6.53 7.10 -0.64
N GLY A 135 -5.53 6.72 0.14
CA GLY A 135 -4.80 7.62 1.03
C GLY A 135 -5.10 7.45 2.51
N ASP A 136 -6.03 6.58 2.90
CA ASP A 136 -6.18 6.15 4.28
C ASP A 136 -4.92 5.38 4.73
N TYR A 137 -4.73 5.31 6.04
CA TYR A 137 -3.66 4.52 6.67
C TYR A 137 -4.22 3.30 7.40
N TRP A 138 -3.52 2.16 7.24
CA TRP A 138 -3.69 0.97 8.08
C TRP A 138 -2.36 0.46 8.62
N GLY A 139 -2.33 0.12 9.92
CA GLY A 139 -1.21 -0.63 10.52
C GLY A 139 -1.42 -2.13 10.35
N VAL A 140 -0.61 -2.80 9.53
CA VAL A 140 -0.76 -4.21 9.17
C VAL A 140 0.10 -5.09 10.08
N ALA A 141 -0.49 -6.12 10.69
CA ALA A 141 0.18 -7.12 11.53
C ALA A 141 1.11 -6.54 12.63
N GLY A 142 0.70 -5.44 13.24
CA GLY A 142 1.49 -4.74 14.26
C GLY A 142 2.25 -3.52 13.77
N GLY A 143 2.05 -3.09 12.52
CA GLY A 143 2.48 -1.76 12.05
C GLY A 143 1.82 -0.66 12.87
N MET A 144 2.57 0.42 13.14
CA MET A 144 2.14 1.54 13.98
C MET A 144 2.65 2.85 13.41
N GLU A 145 1.82 3.90 13.46
CA GLU A 145 2.17 5.27 13.09
C GLU A 145 1.58 6.26 14.09
N THR A 146 2.20 7.43 14.20
CA THR A 146 1.65 8.58 14.91
C THR A 146 1.17 9.59 13.89
N ILE A 147 -0.12 9.95 13.94
CA ILE A 147 -0.75 10.79 12.92
C ILE A 147 -1.47 11.96 13.63
N PRO A 148 -1.30 13.22 13.18
CA PRO A 148 -2.08 14.34 13.70
C PRO A 148 -3.51 14.26 13.18
N VAL A 149 -4.50 14.19 14.07
CA VAL A 149 -5.90 13.95 13.72
C VAL A 149 -6.88 14.83 14.45
N ILE A 150 -8.07 14.97 13.87
CA ILE A 150 -9.28 15.40 14.56
C ILE A 150 -10.21 14.20 14.72
N LYS A 151 -10.86 14.10 15.88
CA LYS A 151 -11.90 13.08 16.14
C LYS A 151 -13.19 13.52 15.46
N LYS A 152 -13.73 12.71 14.56
CA LYS A 152 -14.98 12.98 13.82
C LYS A 152 -16.17 12.28 14.46
N SER A 153 -15.95 11.07 15.00
CA SER A 153 -16.94 10.29 15.78
C SER A 153 -16.21 9.41 16.80
N ASP A 154 -16.92 8.55 17.53
CA ASP A 154 -16.29 7.68 18.53
C ASP A 154 -15.29 6.67 17.95
N SER A 155 -15.45 6.33 16.68
CA SER A 155 -14.58 5.37 15.96
C SER A 155 -13.85 5.96 14.76
N GLU A 156 -14.07 7.24 14.40
CA GLU A 156 -13.50 7.87 13.22
C GLU A 156 -12.53 8.99 13.57
N TYR A 157 -11.30 8.86 13.12
CA TYR A 157 -10.23 9.83 13.23
C TYR A 157 -9.76 10.21 11.83
N VAL A 158 -9.76 11.51 11.55
CA VAL A 158 -9.41 12.06 10.23
C VAL A 158 -8.11 12.83 10.36
N TYR A 159 -7.19 12.57 9.44
CA TYR A 159 -5.94 13.33 9.36
C TYR A 159 -6.21 14.83 9.29
N SER A 160 -5.48 15.58 10.06
CA SER A 160 -5.49 17.04 10.05
C SER A 160 -4.10 17.55 10.45
N PRO A 161 -3.41 18.34 9.61
CA PRO A 161 -2.04 18.79 9.89
C PRO A 161 -1.85 19.48 11.24
N ASN A 162 -2.91 20.14 11.74
CA ASN A 162 -2.92 20.84 13.04
C ASN A 162 -3.66 20.05 14.12
N GLY A 163 -3.90 18.75 13.90
CA GLY A 163 -4.63 17.88 14.82
C GLY A 163 -3.80 17.41 16.00
N VAL A 164 -4.40 16.56 16.82
CA VAL A 164 -3.73 15.95 17.98
C VAL A 164 -2.93 14.74 17.51
N MET A 165 -1.63 14.71 17.82
CA MET A 165 -0.75 13.58 17.55
C MET A 165 -1.27 12.33 18.26
N THR A 166 -1.67 11.33 17.50
CA THR A 166 -2.36 10.14 17.97
C THR A 166 -1.70 8.89 17.43
N VAL A 167 -1.45 7.91 18.29
CA VAL A 167 -0.83 6.63 17.89
C VAL A 167 -1.91 5.66 17.39
N PHE A 168 -1.76 5.22 16.14
CA PHE A 168 -2.59 4.19 15.51
C PHE A 168 -1.89 2.84 15.57
N SER A 169 -2.53 1.86 16.17
CA SER A 169 -2.06 0.48 16.26
C SER A 169 -3.23 -0.45 16.57
N ALA A 170 -3.06 -1.75 16.35
CA ALA A 170 -4.10 -2.74 16.71
C ALA A 170 -4.43 -2.77 18.21
N LYS A 171 -3.51 -2.29 19.06
CA LYS A 171 -3.67 -2.25 20.54
C LYS A 171 -4.08 -0.89 21.07
N SER A 172 -4.11 0.16 20.23
CA SER A 172 -4.51 1.50 20.67
C SER A 172 -6.03 1.61 20.80
N SER A 173 -6.51 2.53 21.65
CA SER A 173 -7.94 2.80 21.81
C SER A 173 -8.61 3.38 20.56
N VAL A 174 -7.81 3.93 19.63
CA VAL A 174 -8.29 4.49 18.36
C VAL A 174 -8.21 3.49 17.21
N GLY A 175 -7.65 2.28 17.45
CA GLY A 175 -7.48 1.26 16.42
C GLY A 175 -6.27 1.53 15.51
N ARG A 176 -6.22 0.79 14.40
CA ARG A 176 -5.09 0.78 13.46
C ARG A 176 -5.37 1.51 12.14
N HIS A 177 -6.51 2.19 12.02
CA HIS A 177 -6.98 2.88 10.81
C HIS A 177 -7.12 4.37 11.05
N CYS A 178 -6.60 5.17 10.13
CA CYS A 178 -6.79 6.62 10.09
C CYS A 178 -7.31 7.06 8.72
N ILE A 179 -8.35 7.87 8.71
CA ILE A 179 -8.97 8.40 7.50
C ILE A 179 -8.15 9.57 6.97
N LYS A 180 -7.92 9.60 5.67
CA LYS A 180 -7.27 10.69 4.94
C LYS A 180 -8.02 12.01 5.05
N GLN A 181 -7.35 13.11 4.71
CA GLN A 181 -8.00 14.40 4.53
C GLN A 181 -8.44 14.59 3.07
N GLY A 182 -9.73 14.82 2.86
CA GLY A 182 -10.28 15.11 1.54
C GLY A 182 -10.29 13.91 0.60
N ASP A 183 -10.42 14.18 -0.69
CA ASP A 183 -10.36 13.20 -1.77
C ASP A 183 -9.63 13.78 -2.99
N ALA A 184 -8.84 12.92 -3.66
CA ALA A 184 -8.09 13.28 -4.84
C ALA A 184 -8.13 12.19 -5.91
N GLU A 185 -8.96 11.16 -5.71
CA GLU A 185 -9.09 10.03 -6.64
C GLU A 185 -9.80 10.46 -7.92
N ASN A 186 -9.32 10.03 -9.08
CA ASN A 186 -10.00 10.16 -10.35
C ASN A 186 -11.15 9.15 -10.43
N LEU A 187 -12.02 9.32 -11.41
CA LEU A 187 -13.16 8.42 -11.62
C LEU A 187 -12.70 6.97 -11.83
N THR A 188 -13.51 6.03 -11.37
CA THR A 188 -13.24 4.59 -11.55
C THR A 188 -13.00 4.27 -13.03
N GLY A 189 -11.89 3.59 -13.30
CA GLY A 189 -11.45 3.27 -14.67
C GLY A 189 -10.48 4.29 -15.28
N GLU A 190 -10.21 5.40 -14.61
CA GLU A 190 -9.13 6.33 -14.95
C GLU A 190 -7.84 6.00 -14.18
N TRP A 191 -6.70 6.43 -14.71
CA TRP A 191 -5.42 6.28 -14.04
C TRP A 191 -5.27 7.32 -12.92
N ASN A 192 -4.81 6.85 -11.76
CA ASN A 192 -4.40 7.66 -10.63
C ASN A 192 -2.88 7.56 -10.45
N THR A 193 -2.24 8.62 -9.97
CA THR A 193 -0.88 8.57 -9.48
C THR A 193 -0.87 8.38 -7.97
N LEU A 194 0.05 7.56 -7.49
CA LEU A 194 0.36 7.39 -6.09
C LEU A 194 1.84 7.71 -5.89
N ASP A 195 2.12 8.64 -5.00
CA ASP A 195 3.46 9.01 -4.58
C ASP A 195 3.60 8.81 -3.07
N LEU A 196 4.60 8.04 -2.66
CA LEU A 196 4.92 7.78 -1.27
C LEU A 196 6.36 8.22 -1.00
N TYR A 197 6.52 9.21 -0.13
CA TYR A 197 7.81 9.69 0.33
C TYR A 197 8.09 9.14 1.72
N CYS A 198 9.21 8.45 1.90
CA CYS A 198 9.65 7.90 3.18
C CYS A 198 11.06 8.39 3.50
N HIS A 199 11.26 9.01 4.66
CA HIS A 199 12.58 9.39 5.15
C HIS A 199 12.65 9.27 6.68
N GLY A 200 13.60 8.46 7.17
CA GLY A 200 13.63 8.08 8.57
C GLY A 200 12.33 7.39 8.99
N ASP A 201 11.69 7.91 10.02
CA ASP A 201 10.42 7.40 10.55
C ASP A 201 9.18 8.22 10.12
N THR A 202 9.35 9.05 9.07
CA THR A 202 8.29 9.92 8.55
C THR A 202 7.94 9.49 7.13
N SER A 203 6.63 9.46 6.83
CA SER A 203 6.14 9.24 5.48
C SER A 203 5.07 10.25 5.06
N VAL A 204 4.95 10.47 3.74
CA VAL A 204 3.91 11.30 3.14
C VAL A 204 3.23 10.51 2.04
N GLN A 205 1.92 10.38 2.14
CA GLN A 205 1.06 9.71 1.17
C GLN A 205 0.37 10.75 0.28
N MET A 206 0.49 10.58 -1.04
CA MET A 206 -0.09 11.51 -2.02
C MET A 206 -0.85 10.76 -3.11
N ILE A 207 -2.01 11.27 -3.48
CA ILE A 207 -2.82 10.83 -4.63
C ILE A 207 -2.98 12.00 -5.59
N ASN A 208 -2.66 11.79 -6.86
CA ASN A 208 -2.80 12.77 -7.93
C ASN A 208 -2.20 14.15 -7.58
N GLY A 209 -1.00 14.12 -6.96
CA GLY A 209 -0.23 15.30 -6.55
C GLY A 209 -0.76 16.02 -5.32
N LYS A 210 -1.77 15.49 -4.61
CA LYS A 210 -2.28 16.05 -3.35
C LYS A 210 -1.83 15.21 -2.17
N VAL A 211 -1.34 15.86 -1.11
CA VAL A 211 -1.03 15.21 0.17
C VAL A 211 -2.33 14.75 0.82
N MET A 212 -2.44 13.45 1.03
CA MET A 212 -3.56 12.82 1.73
C MET A 212 -3.28 12.71 3.22
N MET A 213 -2.02 12.40 3.58
CA MET A 213 -1.62 12.20 4.98
C MET A 213 -0.11 12.36 5.14
N VAL A 214 0.30 12.93 6.27
CA VAL A 214 1.68 12.90 6.78
C VAL A 214 1.68 12.07 8.06
N LEU A 215 2.58 11.09 8.11
CA LEU A 215 2.66 10.09 9.17
C LEU A 215 4.05 10.18 9.82
N TYR A 216 4.11 9.96 11.14
CA TYR A 216 5.31 10.13 11.93
C TYR A 216 5.54 8.92 12.85
N HIS A 217 6.80 8.73 13.25
CA HIS A 217 7.19 7.72 14.24
C HIS A 217 6.82 6.29 13.84
N SER A 218 7.05 5.98 12.54
CA SER A 218 6.83 4.65 11.99
C SER A 218 7.53 3.58 12.85
N SER A 219 6.73 2.64 13.34
CA SER A 219 7.18 1.61 14.28
C SER A 219 6.37 0.33 14.12
N GLN A 220 6.77 -0.69 14.84
CA GLN A 220 6.10 -1.98 14.89
C GLN A 220 6.00 -2.51 16.31
N ASP A 221 4.94 -3.25 16.59
CA ASP A 221 4.78 -4.10 17.77
C ASP A 221 5.02 -5.56 17.37
N ASP A 222 6.17 -6.10 17.70
CA ASP A 222 6.49 -7.50 17.52
C ASP A 222 6.30 -8.27 18.83
N ASN A 223 5.07 -8.78 19.04
CA ASN A 223 4.69 -9.53 20.24
C ASN A 223 4.97 -8.77 21.55
N GLY A 224 4.74 -7.46 21.58
CA GLY A 224 4.96 -6.58 22.72
C GLY A 224 6.32 -5.88 22.73
N LYS A 225 7.19 -6.18 21.77
CA LYS A 225 8.45 -5.46 21.57
C LYS A 225 8.27 -4.37 20.52
N ILE A 226 8.17 -3.13 20.96
CA ILE A 226 8.07 -1.97 20.06
C ILE A 226 9.47 -1.57 19.57
N SER A 227 9.58 -1.36 18.25
CA SER A 227 10.82 -0.91 17.61
C SER A 227 10.51 -0.08 16.35
N PRO A 228 11.44 0.77 15.88
CA PRO A 228 11.26 1.50 14.62
C PRO A 228 11.01 0.54 13.44
N LEU A 229 10.17 0.97 12.51
CA LEU A 229 9.91 0.28 11.24
C LEU A 229 10.14 1.29 10.10
N THR A 230 11.42 1.43 9.69
CA THR A 230 11.87 2.48 8.76
C THR A 230 12.52 1.91 7.50
N LYS A 231 12.46 0.58 7.35
CA LYS A 231 13.01 -0.15 6.22
C LYS A 231 12.24 -1.44 6.01
N GLY A 232 12.02 -1.82 4.76
CA GLY A 232 11.38 -3.09 4.41
C GLY A 232 11.07 -3.18 2.92
N LYS A 233 10.37 -4.24 2.56
CA LYS A 233 9.92 -4.50 1.20
C LYS A 233 8.69 -3.64 0.86
N ILE A 234 8.36 -3.59 -0.44
CA ILE A 234 7.13 -2.97 -0.95
C ILE A 234 6.24 -4.09 -1.46
N GLN A 235 4.96 -4.12 -1.04
CA GLN A 235 3.94 -5.05 -1.51
C GLN A 235 2.86 -4.30 -2.26
N LEU A 236 2.30 -4.94 -3.31
CA LEU A 236 1.07 -4.55 -3.99
C LEU A 236 0.03 -5.63 -3.71
N GLN A 237 -1.08 -5.25 -3.09
CA GLN A 237 -2.10 -6.21 -2.63
C GLN A 237 -3.02 -6.70 -3.75
N SER A 238 -3.45 -7.95 -3.58
CA SER A 238 -4.66 -8.52 -4.14
C SER A 238 -5.69 -8.68 -3.00
N GLU A 239 -6.83 -7.98 -3.09
CA GLU A 239 -7.85 -7.97 -2.02
C GLU A 239 -9.29 -7.94 -2.57
N GLY A 240 -9.58 -8.82 -3.50
CA GLY A 240 -10.95 -9.05 -3.96
C GLY A 240 -11.44 -8.09 -5.05
N ALA A 241 -10.56 -7.24 -5.60
CA ALA A 241 -10.89 -6.37 -6.72
C ALA A 241 -9.79 -6.34 -7.78
N GLU A 242 -10.19 -6.22 -9.04
CA GLU A 242 -9.27 -6.10 -10.17
C GLU A 242 -8.62 -4.72 -10.22
N ILE A 243 -7.29 -4.70 -10.32
CA ILE A 243 -6.51 -3.48 -10.40
C ILE A 243 -5.33 -3.63 -11.35
N PHE A 244 -4.95 -2.54 -12.00
CA PHE A 244 -3.78 -2.45 -12.88
C PHE A 244 -2.78 -1.46 -12.32
N TYR A 245 -1.48 -1.80 -12.43
CA TYR A 245 -0.37 -0.95 -12.00
C TYR A 245 0.64 -0.75 -13.11
N LYS A 246 1.22 0.45 -13.21
CA LYS A 246 2.30 0.80 -14.15
C LYS A 246 3.19 1.89 -13.61
N ASN A 247 4.27 2.18 -14.36
CA ASN A 247 5.22 3.27 -14.04
C ASN A 247 5.77 3.18 -12.61
N ILE A 248 6.06 1.97 -12.16
CA ILE A 248 6.48 1.70 -10.78
C ILE A 248 7.99 1.90 -10.68
N PHE A 249 8.42 2.91 -9.93
CA PHE A 249 9.84 3.12 -9.64
C PHE A 249 10.07 3.62 -8.22
N VAL A 250 11.27 3.41 -7.73
CA VAL A 250 11.79 4.04 -6.51
C VAL A 250 13.01 4.88 -6.84
N GLU A 251 13.19 5.97 -6.10
CA GLU A 251 14.41 6.75 -6.10
C GLU A 251 14.85 7.05 -4.67
N PRO A 252 16.17 7.08 -4.38
CA PRO A 252 16.67 7.42 -3.08
C PRO A 252 16.30 8.85 -2.70
N LEU A 253 15.83 9.05 -1.48
CA LEU A 253 15.39 10.32 -0.95
C LEU A 253 16.37 10.81 0.12
N LYS A 254 16.81 12.06 0.03
CA LYS A 254 17.69 12.70 1.02
C LYS A 254 16.91 13.44 2.11
N ALA A 255 15.73 13.90 1.77
CA ALA A 255 14.77 14.55 2.67
C ALA A 255 13.42 14.60 1.98
N ILE A 256 12.33 14.57 2.74
CA ILE A 256 11.00 14.86 2.21
C ILE A 256 10.93 16.35 1.87
N PRO A 257 10.40 16.74 0.70
CA PRO A 257 10.20 18.15 0.35
C PRO A 257 9.37 18.88 1.43
N ALA A 258 9.88 20.03 1.87
CA ALA A 258 9.30 20.76 3.00
C ALA A 258 7.85 21.19 2.76
N GLU A 259 7.47 21.45 1.52
CA GLU A 259 6.11 21.79 1.10
C GLU A 259 5.11 20.66 1.37
N TYR A 260 5.52 19.40 1.34
CA TYR A 260 4.64 18.26 1.63
C TYR A 260 4.41 18.05 3.13
N LEU A 261 5.37 18.46 3.97
CA LEU A 261 5.23 18.41 5.43
C LEU A 261 4.36 19.53 5.98
N GLN A 262 4.14 20.59 5.20
CA GLN A 262 3.38 21.79 5.58
C GLN A 262 2.00 21.85 4.87
N ALA A 263 1.57 20.77 4.22
CA ALA A 263 0.30 20.74 3.50
C ALA A 263 -0.86 21.12 4.45
N LYS A 264 -1.55 22.22 4.11
CA LYS A 264 -2.63 22.82 4.90
C LYS A 264 -3.98 22.18 4.58
#